data_f19e4ee13f8e93f2e2499a18831705e9
#
_entry.id   f19e4ee13f8e93f2e2499a18831705e9
#
_cell.length_a   1.000
_cell.length_b   1.000
_cell.length_c   1.000
_cell.angle_alpha   90.00
_cell.angle_beta   90.00
_cell.angle_gamma   90.00
#
_symmetry.space_group_name_H-M   'P 1'
#
loop_
_entity.id
_entity.type
_entity.pdbx_description
1 polymer ?
#
loop_
_entity_poly.entity_id
_entity_poly.type
_entity_poly.pdbx_seq_one_letter_code
_entity_poly.pdbx_strand_id
1 'polypeptide(L)'
;MYEYINGLITNIYPAYLVIADRSGVGYKLFVANPYRFEQNVESHVYVEQIVRENEMTLYGFIDENEKYLFNKLLNVSGIGPKSALAILASDDAAGLVTAVANDDASYLTQFPGVGKKTAQQIVLDLKGKLDDLALSAGMTVETVPTTDNQALADALAALESLGYSAKDVAKLQTVLANQ
;
A
#
# COMPACT_ATOMS: atom_id res chain seq x y z
N MET A 1 -5.46 -14.65 -9.07
CA MET A 1 -4.86 -13.55 -8.29
C MET A 1 -4.52 -14.11 -6.92
N TYR A 2 -3.34 -13.82 -6.40
CA TYR A 2 -2.86 -14.28 -5.10
C TYR A 2 -2.90 -13.11 -4.12
N GLU A 3 -3.39 -13.33 -2.90
CA GLU A 3 -3.41 -12.32 -1.83
C GLU A 3 -2.23 -12.47 -0.88
N TYR A 4 -1.93 -13.72 -0.54
CA TYR A 4 -0.77 -14.11 0.27
C TYR A 4 -0.37 -15.55 -0.07
N ILE A 5 0.84 -15.93 0.34
CA ILE A 5 1.35 -17.30 0.27
C ILE A 5 1.86 -17.67 1.65
N ASN A 6 1.38 -18.82 2.16
CA ASN A 6 1.90 -19.46 3.36
C ASN A 6 2.83 -20.60 2.94
N GLY A 7 4.07 -20.59 3.41
CA GLY A 7 5.01 -21.64 3.06
C GLY A 7 6.40 -21.42 3.64
N LEU A 8 7.29 -22.34 3.29
CA LEU A 8 8.68 -22.34 3.68
C LEU A 8 9.50 -21.45 2.74
N ILE A 9 10.26 -20.51 3.26
CA ILE A 9 11.24 -19.76 2.46
C ILE A 9 12.43 -20.65 2.19
N THR A 10 12.54 -21.16 0.97
CA THR A 10 13.57 -22.12 0.58
C THR A 10 14.88 -21.44 0.15
N ASN A 11 14.79 -20.29 -0.50
CA ASN A 11 15.96 -19.59 -1.03
C ASN A 11 15.77 -18.08 -0.93
N ILE A 12 16.86 -17.38 -0.63
CA ILE A 12 16.94 -15.92 -0.62
C ILE A 12 18.04 -15.48 -1.60
N TYR A 13 17.69 -14.57 -2.50
CA TYR A 13 18.58 -13.96 -3.48
C TYR A 13 18.55 -12.43 -3.33
N PRO A 14 19.51 -11.68 -3.89
CA PRO A 14 19.57 -10.22 -3.70
C PRO A 14 18.36 -9.42 -4.14
N ALA A 15 17.55 -9.95 -5.08
CA ALA A 15 16.38 -9.24 -5.63
C ALA A 15 15.05 -9.97 -5.44
N TYR A 16 15.07 -11.20 -4.96
CA TYR A 16 13.87 -12.02 -4.79
C TYR A 16 14.10 -13.14 -3.79
N LEU A 17 13.02 -13.72 -3.32
CA LEU A 17 13.04 -14.97 -2.56
C LEU A 17 12.18 -16.03 -3.25
N VAL A 18 12.34 -17.28 -2.79
CA VAL A 18 11.47 -18.39 -3.19
C VAL A 18 10.77 -18.92 -1.95
N ILE A 19 9.45 -18.96 -2.00
CA ILE A 19 8.59 -19.56 -0.98
C ILE A 19 7.92 -20.80 -1.56
N ALA A 20 8.08 -21.94 -0.89
CA ALA A 20 7.45 -23.22 -1.27
C ALA A 20 6.20 -23.44 -0.43
N ASP A 21 5.08 -23.65 -1.07
CA ASP A 21 3.84 -24.03 -0.40
C ASP A 21 3.86 -25.52 0.04
N ARG A 22 2.82 -25.95 0.74
CA ARG A 22 2.70 -27.34 1.22
C ARG A 22 2.58 -28.37 0.09
N SER A 23 2.23 -27.96 -1.13
CA SER A 23 2.17 -28.81 -2.32
C SER A 23 3.55 -29.01 -2.96
N GLY A 24 4.55 -28.28 -2.52
CA GLY A 24 5.91 -28.29 -3.08
C GLY A 24 6.11 -27.35 -4.27
N VAL A 25 5.14 -26.51 -4.58
CA VAL A 25 5.30 -25.48 -5.61
C VAL A 25 6.11 -24.31 -5.03
N GLY A 26 7.21 -23.96 -5.71
CA GLY A 26 8.05 -22.80 -5.35
C GLY A 26 7.62 -21.54 -6.12
N TYR A 27 7.25 -20.50 -5.38
CA TYR A 27 6.88 -19.20 -5.94
C TYR A 27 8.06 -18.24 -5.82
N LYS A 28 8.43 -17.62 -6.94
CA LYS A 28 9.44 -16.56 -6.98
C LYS A 28 8.76 -15.22 -6.67
N LEU A 29 9.16 -14.58 -5.56
CA LEU A 29 8.63 -13.30 -5.13
C LEU A 29 9.72 -12.22 -5.18
N PHE A 30 9.50 -11.16 -5.96
CA PHE A 30 10.33 -9.97 -5.88
C PHE A 30 9.92 -9.16 -4.65
N VAL A 31 10.87 -8.81 -3.81
CA VAL A 31 10.64 -8.11 -2.53
C VAL A 31 11.55 -6.90 -2.42
N ALA A 32 11.15 -5.91 -1.62
CA ALA A 32 11.91 -4.70 -1.41
C ALA A 32 13.26 -4.98 -0.74
N ASN A 33 13.24 -5.76 0.33
CA ASN A 33 14.44 -6.19 1.07
C ASN A 33 14.35 -7.68 1.40
N PRO A 34 15.01 -8.57 0.62
CA PRO A 34 14.98 -10.01 0.86
C PRO A 34 15.57 -10.42 2.21
N TYR A 35 16.47 -9.63 2.78
CA TYR A 35 17.17 -9.96 4.03
C TYR A 35 16.34 -9.69 5.29
N ARG A 36 15.12 -9.16 5.15
CA ARG A 36 14.12 -9.13 6.22
C ARG A 36 13.42 -10.47 6.42
N PHE A 37 13.63 -11.41 5.52
CA PHE A 37 13.11 -12.77 5.58
C PHE A 37 14.21 -13.74 6.01
N GLU A 38 13.82 -14.84 6.63
CA GLU A 38 14.76 -15.86 7.11
C GLU A 38 14.58 -17.15 6.31
N GLN A 39 15.72 -17.69 5.84
CA GLN A 39 15.71 -18.93 5.05
C GLN A 39 15.41 -20.13 5.95
N ASN A 40 14.65 -21.10 5.42
CA ASN A 40 14.18 -22.30 6.09
C ASN A 40 13.18 -22.02 7.23
N VAL A 41 12.46 -20.89 7.17
CA VAL A 41 11.40 -20.52 8.11
C VAL A 41 10.05 -20.50 7.39
N GLU A 42 9.03 -21.08 8.03
CA GLU A 42 7.62 -20.95 7.58
C GLU A 42 7.20 -19.49 7.72
N SER A 43 6.66 -18.93 6.66
CA SER A 43 6.32 -17.52 6.58
C SER A 43 4.98 -17.30 5.92
N HIS A 44 4.32 -16.22 6.35
CA HIS A 44 3.16 -15.65 5.67
C HIS A 44 3.63 -14.42 4.89
N VAL A 45 3.58 -14.47 3.57
CA VAL A 45 4.04 -13.38 2.71
C VAL A 45 2.86 -12.84 1.92
N TYR A 46 2.53 -11.57 2.08
CA TYR A 46 1.53 -10.89 1.26
C TYR A 46 2.05 -10.75 -0.16
N VAL A 47 1.15 -10.88 -1.14
CA VAL A 47 1.56 -10.93 -2.56
C VAL A 47 0.70 -10.01 -3.40
N GLU A 48 1.33 -9.32 -4.34
CA GLU A 48 0.66 -8.64 -5.44
C GLU A 48 1.11 -9.26 -6.76
N GLN A 49 0.13 -9.65 -7.59
CA GLN A 49 0.39 -10.25 -8.89
C GLN A 49 0.18 -9.22 -9.99
N ILE A 50 1.25 -8.88 -10.69
CA ILE A 50 1.19 -7.99 -11.85
C ILE A 50 1.29 -8.82 -13.13
N VAL A 51 0.25 -8.73 -13.94
CA VAL A 51 0.17 -9.40 -15.24
C VAL A 51 0.33 -8.35 -16.33
N ARG A 52 1.27 -8.60 -17.24
CA ARG A 52 1.48 -7.83 -18.46
C ARG A 52 1.44 -8.75 -19.65
N GLU A 53 1.43 -8.19 -20.85
CA GLU A 53 1.34 -8.95 -22.09
C GLU A 53 2.36 -10.09 -22.18
N ASN A 54 3.61 -9.86 -21.74
CA ASN A 54 4.73 -10.79 -21.89
C ASN A 54 5.27 -11.33 -20.56
N GLU A 55 4.70 -10.95 -19.42
CA GLU A 55 5.20 -11.38 -18.11
C GLU A 55 4.10 -11.45 -17.05
N MET A 56 4.25 -12.39 -16.13
CA MET A 56 3.49 -12.49 -14.92
C MET A 56 4.47 -12.48 -13.75
N THR A 57 4.40 -11.45 -12.91
CA THR A 57 5.36 -11.24 -11.84
C THR A 57 4.65 -11.16 -10.50
N LEU A 58 5.20 -11.86 -9.50
CA LEU A 58 4.74 -11.80 -8.10
C LEU A 58 5.68 -10.90 -7.30
N TYR A 59 5.08 -9.95 -6.58
CA TYR A 59 5.76 -9.07 -5.64
C TYR A 59 5.35 -9.48 -4.22
N GLY A 60 6.32 -9.64 -3.31
CA GLY A 60 6.08 -10.08 -1.94
C GLY A 60 6.34 -8.98 -0.94
N PHE A 61 5.56 -8.98 0.16
CA PHE A 61 5.59 -7.97 1.22
C PHE A 61 5.53 -8.66 2.57
N ILE A 62 6.21 -8.09 3.56
CA ILE A 62 6.28 -8.65 4.90
C ILE A 62 4.97 -8.46 5.67
N ASP A 63 4.25 -7.38 5.37
CA ASP A 63 2.98 -7.05 5.98
C ASP A 63 2.01 -6.39 4.98
N GLU A 64 0.78 -6.22 5.42
CA GLU A 64 -0.30 -5.64 4.61
C GLU A 64 -0.09 -4.15 4.32
N ASN A 65 0.54 -3.41 5.24
CA ASN A 65 0.83 -1.99 5.07
C ASN A 65 1.85 -1.77 3.95
N GLU A 66 2.89 -2.60 3.89
CA GLU A 66 3.89 -2.56 2.81
C GLU A 66 3.25 -2.86 1.44
N LYS A 67 2.36 -3.87 1.37
CA LYS A 67 1.57 -4.17 0.17
C LYS A 67 0.66 -3.00 -0.21
N TYR A 68 -0.05 -2.42 0.76
CA TYR A 68 -0.92 -1.27 0.53
C TYR A 68 -0.15 -0.08 -0.05
N LEU A 69 0.99 0.25 0.55
CA LEU A 69 1.85 1.35 0.09
C LEU A 69 2.38 1.09 -1.33
N PHE A 70 2.79 -0.15 -1.63
CA PHE A 70 3.17 -0.54 -2.97
C PHE A 70 2.07 -0.26 -4.00
N ASN A 71 0.84 -0.67 -3.70
CA ASN A 71 -0.31 -0.46 -4.58
C ASN A 71 -0.66 1.03 -4.74
N LYS A 72 -0.53 1.83 -3.68
CA LYS A 72 -0.69 3.29 -3.77
C LYS A 72 0.37 3.91 -4.68
N LEU A 73 1.64 3.50 -4.55
CA LEU A 73 2.72 3.97 -5.41
C LEU A 73 2.51 3.61 -6.89
N LEU A 74 1.96 2.44 -7.19
CA LEU A 74 1.65 2.03 -8.57
C LEU A 74 0.58 2.90 -9.25
N ASN A 75 -0.29 3.55 -8.48
CA ASN A 75 -1.29 4.47 -9.00
C ASN A 75 -0.71 5.84 -9.37
N VAL A 76 0.55 6.12 -9.01
CA VAL A 76 1.23 7.37 -9.35
C VAL A 76 1.78 7.29 -10.77
N SER A 77 1.45 8.30 -11.58
CA SER A 77 1.96 8.37 -12.95
C SER A 77 3.50 8.44 -12.97
N GLY A 78 4.12 7.52 -13.70
CA GLY A 78 5.57 7.42 -13.83
C GLY A 78 6.25 6.51 -12.80
N ILE A 79 5.50 5.87 -11.90
CA ILE A 79 6.01 4.84 -11.00
C ILE A 79 5.58 3.46 -11.48
N GLY A 80 6.58 2.62 -11.76
CA GLY A 80 6.38 1.21 -12.05
C GLY A 80 6.75 0.32 -10.85
N PRO A 81 6.50 -1.01 -10.95
CA PRO A 81 6.75 -1.93 -9.85
C PRO A 81 8.18 -1.92 -9.32
N LYS A 82 9.18 -1.80 -10.20
CA LYS A 82 10.59 -1.73 -9.80
C LYS A 82 10.90 -0.47 -9.00
N SER A 83 10.35 0.68 -9.43
CA SER A 83 10.52 1.94 -8.70
C SER A 83 9.78 1.93 -7.37
N ALA A 84 8.58 1.36 -7.33
CA ALA A 84 7.82 1.18 -6.08
C ALA A 84 8.58 0.30 -5.08
N LEU A 85 9.13 -0.84 -5.51
CA LEU A 85 10.00 -1.67 -4.64
C LEU A 85 11.26 -0.92 -4.17
N ALA A 86 11.89 -0.13 -5.04
CA ALA A 86 13.08 0.64 -4.65
C ALA A 86 12.77 1.72 -3.60
N ILE A 87 11.58 2.31 -3.67
CA ILE A 87 11.09 3.24 -2.62
C ILE A 87 10.89 2.48 -1.32
N LEU A 88 10.21 1.33 -1.34
CA LEU A 88 9.98 0.50 -0.14
C LEU A 88 11.27 -0.06 0.46
N ALA A 89 12.31 -0.31 -0.36
CA ALA A 89 13.59 -0.83 0.10
C ALA A 89 14.37 0.16 0.99
N SER A 90 14.01 1.43 0.99
CA SER A 90 14.60 2.42 1.90
C SER A 90 14.21 2.20 3.37
N ASP A 91 13.21 1.35 3.62
CA ASP A 91 12.65 1.02 4.95
C ASP A 91 12.18 2.26 5.73
N ASP A 92 11.83 3.31 5.01
CA ASP A 92 11.38 4.59 5.55
C ASP A 92 9.96 4.95 5.06
N ALA A 93 9.03 4.04 5.30
CA ALA A 93 7.61 4.28 5.01
C ALA A 93 7.07 5.50 5.78
N ALA A 94 7.55 5.70 7.01
CA ALA A 94 7.17 6.83 7.84
C ALA A 94 7.63 8.17 7.26
N GLY A 95 8.89 8.25 6.81
CA GLY A 95 9.42 9.43 6.14
C GLY A 95 8.69 9.73 4.82
N LEU A 96 8.34 8.69 4.05
CA LEU A 96 7.55 8.85 2.84
C LEU A 96 6.16 9.45 3.14
N VAL A 97 5.43 8.90 4.12
CA VAL A 97 4.11 9.41 4.54
C VAL A 97 4.21 10.85 5.02
N THR A 98 5.21 11.15 5.85
CA THR A 98 5.46 12.50 6.37
C THR A 98 5.79 13.48 5.25
N ALA A 99 6.64 13.10 4.29
CA ALA A 99 7.01 13.94 3.16
C ALA A 99 5.80 14.27 2.27
N VAL A 100 4.93 13.27 2.02
CA VAL A 100 3.68 13.47 1.27
C VAL A 100 2.74 14.42 2.01
N ALA A 101 2.58 14.25 3.33
CA ALA A 101 1.72 15.12 4.15
C ALA A 101 2.18 16.57 4.16
N ASN A 102 3.51 16.80 4.17
CA ASN A 102 4.14 18.12 4.24
C ASN A 102 4.48 18.74 2.87
N ASP A 103 4.03 18.12 1.76
CA ASP A 103 4.35 18.55 0.39
C ASP A 103 5.87 18.59 0.09
N ASP A 104 6.68 17.77 0.79
CA ASP A 104 8.13 17.75 0.64
C ASP A 104 8.57 16.86 -0.54
N ALA A 105 8.38 17.40 -1.74
CA ALA A 105 8.86 16.74 -2.96
C ALA A 105 10.41 16.62 -2.99
N SER A 106 11.15 17.44 -2.26
CA SER A 106 12.61 17.38 -2.24
C SER A 106 13.09 16.10 -1.55
N TYR A 107 12.49 15.76 -0.42
CA TYR A 107 12.73 14.49 0.27
C TYR A 107 12.49 13.28 -0.66
N LEU A 108 11.42 13.30 -1.43
CA LEU A 108 11.07 12.19 -2.32
C LEU A 108 12.07 11.98 -3.47
N THR A 109 12.87 12.99 -3.83
CA THR A 109 13.89 12.84 -4.88
C THR A 109 15.09 11.99 -4.46
N GLN A 110 15.25 11.68 -3.16
CA GLN A 110 16.31 10.80 -2.70
C GLN A 110 16.07 9.32 -3.06
N PHE A 111 14.83 8.95 -3.35
CA PHE A 111 14.51 7.57 -3.71
C PHE A 111 15.00 7.23 -5.12
N PRO A 112 15.58 6.03 -5.32
CA PRO A 112 16.06 5.59 -6.63
C PRO A 112 14.97 5.63 -7.70
N GLY A 113 15.25 6.30 -8.82
CA GLY A 113 14.31 6.41 -9.94
C GLY A 113 13.21 7.47 -9.77
N VAL A 114 13.23 8.25 -8.68
CA VAL A 114 12.30 9.35 -8.45
C VAL A 114 12.96 10.68 -8.80
N GLY A 115 12.62 11.24 -9.98
CA GLY A 115 13.02 12.59 -10.38
C GLY A 115 12.09 13.66 -9.80
N LYS A 116 12.46 14.94 -9.94
CA LYS A 116 11.66 16.08 -9.43
C LYS A 116 10.19 16.02 -9.89
N LYS A 117 9.93 15.71 -11.16
CA LYS A 117 8.57 15.61 -11.69
C LYS A 117 7.79 14.47 -11.05
N THR A 118 8.42 13.31 -10.89
CA THR A 118 7.80 12.14 -10.23
C THR A 118 7.56 12.41 -8.75
N ALA A 119 8.49 13.07 -8.06
CA ALA A 119 8.32 13.48 -6.67
C ALA A 119 7.11 14.39 -6.46
N GLN A 120 6.94 15.39 -7.31
CA GLN A 120 5.75 16.26 -7.30
C GLN A 120 4.47 15.47 -7.58
N GLN A 121 4.53 14.51 -8.50
CA GLN A 121 3.37 13.66 -8.81
C GLN A 121 3.02 12.74 -7.64
N ILE A 122 4.01 12.18 -6.93
CA ILE A 122 3.77 11.39 -5.71
C ILE A 122 2.99 12.21 -4.68
N VAL A 123 3.46 13.42 -4.39
CA VAL A 123 2.76 14.32 -3.45
C VAL A 123 1.33 14.57 -3.90
N LEU A 124 1.14 14.96 -5.17
CA LEU A 124 -0.18 15.30 -5.70
C LEU A 124 -1.16 14.11 -5.64
N ASP A 125 -0.69 12.92 -6.04
CA ASP A 125 -1.55 11.74 -6.18
C ASP A 125 -1.80 11.03 -4.84
N LEU A 126 -0.89 11.13 -3.86
CA LEU A 126 -0.98 10.40 -2.59
C LEU A 126 -1.39 11.25 -1.40
N LYS A 127 -1.41 12.59 -1.51
CA LYS A 127 -1.85 13.47 -0.42
C LYS A 127 -3.28 13.13 0.01
N GLY A 128 -3.48 12.92 1.32
CA GLY A 128 -4.75 12.50 1.91
C GLY A 128 -5.18 11.05 1.62
N LYS A 129 -4.30 10.24 0.99
CA LYS A 129 -4.58 8.82 0.69
C LYS A 129 -3.70 7.84 1.48
N LEU A 130 -2.82 8.36 2.33
CA LEU A 130 -1.91 7.60 3.18
C LEU A 130 -2.22 7.77 4.67
N ASP A 131 -3.33 8.41 5.02
CA ASP A 131 -3.71 8.74 6.40
C ASP A 131 -3.92 7.47 7.23
N ASP A 132 -4.47 6.40 6.64
CA ASP A 132 -4.65 5.10 7.28
C ASP A 132 -3.31 4.46 7.70
N LEU A 133 -2.26 4.64 6.88
CA LEU A 133 -0.89 4.19 7.19
C LEU A 133 -0.26 5.01 8.31
N ALA A 134 -0.50 6.32 8.35
CA ALA A 134 -0.02 7.18 9.41
C ALA A 134 -0.59 6.75 10.77
N LEU A 135 -1.86 6.39 10.83
CA LEU A 135 -2.53 5.90 12.04
C LEU A 135 -1.97 4.55 12.49
N SER A 136 -1.72 3.62 11.56
CA SER A 136 -1.18 2.29 11.89
C SER A 136 0.29 2.33 12.33
N ALA A 137 1.06 3.32 11.87
CA ALA A 137 2.45 3.54 12.27
C ALA A 137 2.61 4.25 13.63
N GLY A 138 1.52 4.58 14.33
CA GLY A 138 1.55 5.31 15.60
C GLY A 138 2.00 6.76 15.45
N MET A 139 1.99 7.30 14.24
CA MET A 139 2.25 8.70 13.96
C MET A 139 0.99 9.49 14.31
N THR A 140 1.09 10.39 15.28
CA THR A 140 0.05 11.40 15.51
C THR A 140 0.07 12.35 14.33
N VAL A 141 -0.72 12.06 13.30
CA VAL A 141 -1.20 13.12 12.44
C VAL A 141 -2.02 14.02 13.37
N GLU A 142 -1.69 15.30 13.48
CA GLU A 142 -2.59 16.27 14.09
C GLU A 142 -3.86 16.29 13.23
N THR A 143 -4.72 15.30 13.45
CA THR A 143 -6.08 15.33 12.98
C THR A 143 -6.77 16.39 13.82
N VAL A 144 -7.09 17.50 13.20
CA VAL A 144 -8.16 18.36 13.68
C VAL A 144 -9.31 17.42 14.07
N PRO A 145 -9.82 17.45 15.33
CA PRO A 145 -10.83 16.54 15.76
C PRO A 145 -12.09 16.73 14.91
N THR A 146 -12.27 15.89 13.93
CA THR A 146 -13.54 15.75 13.22
C THR A 146 -14.40 14.83 14.09
N THR A 147 -15.17 15.48 14.93
CA THR A 147 -16.32 14.96 15.69
C THR A 147 -17.15 13.98 14.85
N ASP A 148 -17.72 12.99 15.53
CA ASP A 148 -18.87 12.06 15.25
C ASP A 148 -19.35 11.81 13.80
N ASN A 149 -18.85 12.53 12.82
CA ASN A 149 -19.29 12.49 11.43
C ASN A 149 -18.58 11.44 10.55
N GLN A 150 -17.42 10.87 11.01
CA GLN A 150 -16.65 9.97 10.14
C GLN A 150 -17.36 8.63 9.97
N ALA A 151 -17.85 8.04 11.06
CA ALA A 151 -18.61 6.78 11.00
C ALA A 151 -19.89 6.91 10.16
N LEU A 152 -20.55 8.07 10.21
CA LEU A 152 -21.70 8.37 9.38
C LEU A 152 -21.30 8.52 7.90
N ALA A 153 -20.21 9.21 7.61
CA ALA A 153 -19.71 9.37 6.24
C ALA A 153 -19.31 8.02 5.62
N ASP A 154 -18.63 7.16 6.37
CA ASP A 154 -18.22 5.82 5.94
C ASP A 154 -19.44 4.92 5.71
N ALA A 155 -20.45 4.99 6.57
CA ALA A 155 -21.71 4.26 6.40
C ALA A 155 -22.50 4.72 5.15
N LEU A 156 -22.51 6.01 4.86
CA LEU A 156 -23.15 6.57 3.67
C LEU A 156 -22.42 6.17 2.39
N ALA A 157 -21.07 6.19 2.40
CA ALA A 157 -20.25 5.73 1.29
C ALA A 157 -20.43 4.23 1.02
N ALA A 158 -20.57 3.41 2.07
CA ALA A 158 -20.86 1.99 1.95
C ALA A 158 -22.23 1.75 1.28
N LEU A 159 -23.25 2.53 1.62
CA LEU A 159 -24.56 2.43 0.99
C LEU A 159 -24.53 2.79 -0.51
N GLU A 160 -23.76 3.81 -0.90
CA GLU A 160 -23.56 4.15 -2.31
C GLU A 160 -22.84 3.02 -3.08
N SER A 161 -21.83 2.39 -2.46
CA SER A 161 -21.12 1.25 -3.06
C SER A 161 -22.01 0.02 -3.24
N LEU A 162 -23.05 -0.13 -2.41
CA LEU A 162 -24.07 -1.17 -2.53
C LEU A 162 -25.17 -0.85 -3.57
N GLY A 163 -25.06 0.31 -4.24
CA GLY A 163 -25.94 0.70 -5.35
C GLY A 163 -27.15 1.53 -4.95
N TYR A 164 -27.22 2.03 -3.72
CA TYR A 164 -28.26 3.00 -3.35
C TYR A 164 -28.01 4.35 -4.03
N SER A 165 -29.10 5.03 -4.46
CA SER A 165 -28.92 6.32 -5.11
C SER A 165 -28.48 7.40 -4.11
N ALA A 166 -27.64 8.35 -4.54
CA ALA A 166 -27.22 9.49 -3.72
C ALA A 166 -28.41 10.27 -3.11
N LYS A 167 -29.58 10.24 -3.75
CA LYS A 167 -30.82 10.86 -3.26
C LYS A 167 -31.43 10.12 -2.07
N ASP A 168 -31.30 8.79 -2.04
CA ASP A 168 -31.83 7.96 -0.95
C ASP A 168 -30.84 8.00 0.25
N VAL A 169 -29.54 8.03 -0.03
CA VAL A 169 -28.48 8.20 0.96
C VAL A 169 -28.61 9.55 1.68
N ALA A 170 -28.87 10.65 0.95
CA ALA A 170 -29.08 11.97 1.54
C ALA A 170 -30.31 12.05 2.46
N LYS A 171 -31.35 11.30 2.19
CA LYS A 171 -32.53 11.22 3.10
C LYS A 171 -32.19 10.53 4.42
N LEU A 172 -31.39 9.44 4.38
CA LEU A 172 -30.94 8.72 5.57
C LEU A 172 -30.03 9.61 6.43
N GLN A 173 -29.15 10.39 5.82
CA GLN A 173 -28.31 11.35 6.52
C GLN A 173 -29.13 12.34 7.35
N THR A 174 -30.22 12.85 6.79
CA THR A 174 -31.11 13.82 7.49
C THR A 174 -31.83 13.19 8.66
N VAL A 175 -32.15 11.90 8.59
CA VAL A 175 -32.83 11.16 9.69
C VAL A 175 -31.85 10.83 10.81
N LEU A 176 -30.62 10.44 10.50
CA LEU A 176 -29.59 10.06 11.48
C LEU A 176 -28.97 11.28 12.17
N ALA A 177 -28.90 12.43 11.53
CA ALA A 177 -28.39 13.66 12.14
C ALA A 177 -29.37 14.31 13.16
N ASN A 178 -30.58 13.80 13.29
CA ASN A 178 -31.61 14.30 14.21
C ASN A 178 -31.88 13.36 15.40
N GLN A 179 -31.05 12.34 15.63
CA GLN A 179 -31.06 11.49 16.81
C GLN A 179 -29.86 11.78 17.70
#